data_2da5900567b90d3155f4dbe85b1cd1b1
#
_entry.id   2da5900567b90d3155f4dbe85b1cd1b1
#
_cell.length_a   1.000
_cell.length_b   1.000
_cell.length_c   1.000
_cell.angle_alpha   90.00
_cell.angle_beta   90.00
_cell.angle_gamma   90.00
#
_symmetry.space_group_name_H-M   'P 1'
#
loop_
_entity.id
_entity.type
_entity.pdbx_description
1 polymer ?
#
loop_
_entity_poly.entity_id
_entity_poly.type
_entity_poly.pdbx_seq_one_letter_code
_entity_poly.pdbx_strand_id
1 'polypeptide(L)'
;MTTYLWVAIGSALGGLARYALTRLMVGQSMEFPWSTVCINVLGCFVIGFFGTFTLASGRFPVSENMRMFVMVGICGGFTTFSSFSLQTFDLVRAGAFWRASLNVVLSVVICFFAVALGHYVAERMTGNVAIAQTQEEELTG
;
A
#
# COMPACT_ATOMS: atom_id res chain seq x y z
N MET A 1 -3.63 25.22 0.72
CA MET A 1 -2.50 25.14 1.70
C MET A 1 -2.66 24.00 2.71
N THR A 2 -3.85 23.71 3.19
CA THR A 2 -4.10 22.59 4.14
C THR A 2 -3.70 21.22 3.60
N THR A 3 -3.96 20.92 2.31
CA THR A 3 -3.63 19.63 1.68
C THR A 3 -2.13 19.32 1.73
N TYR A 4 -1.26 20.31 1.50
CA TYR A 4 0.19 20.12 1.60
C TYR A 4 0.64 19.72 3.01
N LEU A 5 0.03 20.27 4.05
CA LEU A 5 0.31 19.90 5.44
C LEU A 5 -0.10 18.45 5.72
N TRP A 6 -1.29 18.05 5.25
CA TRP A 6 -1.75 16.65 5.38
C TRP A 6 -0.79 15.68 4.70
N VAL A 7 -0.37 15.99 3.47
CA VAL A 7 0.61 15.15 2.74
C VAL A 7 1.94 15.13 3.48
N ALA A 8 2.45 16.26 3.97
CA ALA A 8 3.71 16.32 4.69
C ALA A 8 3.70 15.48 5.98
N ILE A 9 2.65 15.62 6.79
CA ILE A 9 2.48 14.81 8.03
C ILE A 9 2.37 13.33 7.69
N GLY A 10 1.52 12.98 6.70
CA GLY A 10 1.37 11.60 6.24
C GLY A 10 2.69 11.00 5.76
N SER A 11 3.47 11.75 4.97
CA SER A 11 4.78 11.30 4.46
C SER A 11 5.79 11.09 5.58
N ALA A 12 5.80 11.95 6.60
CA ALA A 12 6.66 11.78 7.76
C ALA A 12 6.29 10.49 8.54
N LEU A 13 5.01 10.25 8.79
CA LEU A 13 4.52 9.04 9.45
C LEU A 13 4.81 7.78 8.62
N GLY A 14 4.55 7.82 7.32
CA GLY A 14 4.86 6.71 6.40
C GLY A 14 6.35 6.41 6.34
N GLY A 15 7.19 7.43 6.25
CA GLY A 15 8.65 7.28 6.26
C GLY A 15 9.19 6.70 7.57
N LEU A 16 8.66 7.12 8.72
CA LEU A 16 9.01 6.56 10.03
C LEU A 16 8.58 5.10 10.16
N ALA A 17 7.36 4.77 9.73
CA ALA A 17 6.85 3.39 9.74
C ALA A 17 7.71 2.48 8.85
N ARG A 18 8.08 2.94 7.64
CA ARG A 18 9.02 2.25 6.76
C ARG A 18 10.37 1.99 7.44
N TYR A 19 10.96 3.02 8.05
CA TYR A 19 12.24 2.89 8.75
C TYR A 19 12.14 1.87 9.88
N ALA A 20 11.09 1.95 10.70
CA ALA A 20 10.87 1.01 11.81
C ALA A 20 10.77 -0.44 11.30
N LEU A 21 9.96 -0.69 10.26
CA LEU A 21 9.82 -2.03 9.69
C LEU A 21 11.13 -2.54 9.06
N THR A 22 11.87 -1.68 8.37
CA THR A 22 13.21 -2.02 7.86
C THR A 22 14.14 -2.45 8.99
N ARG A 23 14.14 -1.74 10.11
CA ARG A 23 14.95 -2.07 11.29
C ARG A 23 14.56 -3.42 11.91
N LEU A 24 13.26 -3.71 12.01
CA LEU A 24 12.75 -4.98 12.53
C LEU A 24 13.12 -6.18 11.63
N MET A 25 13.25 -5.96 10.33
CA MET A 25 13.52 -7.01 9.35
C MET A 25 14.98 -7.09 8.90
N VAL A 26 15.91 -6.42 9.59
CA VAL A 26 17.34 -6.42 9.20
C VAL A 26 17.89 -7.84 9.06
N GLY A 27 17.63 -8.71 10.03
CA GLY A 27 18.15 -10.08 10.02
C GLY A 27 17.65 -10.91 8.83
N GLN A 28 16.40 -10.75 8.43
CA GLN A 28 15.80 -11.47 7.29
C GLN A 28 16.23 -10.90 5.93
N SER A 29 16.74 -9.67 5.92
CA SER A 29 17.07 -8.95 4.69
C SER A 29 18.55 -8.97 4.32
N MET A 30 19.37 -9.79 4.99
CA MET A 30 20.82 -9.86 4.77
C MET A 30 21.21 -10.37 3.37
N GLU A 31 20.47 -11.33 2.84
CA GLU A 31 20.78 -11.92 1.54
C GLU A 31 19.83 -11.50 0.41
N PHE A 32 18.62 -11.11 0.78
CA PHE A 32 17.56 -10.70 -0.15
C PHE A 32 16.73 -9.58 0.48
N PRO A 33 16.29 -8.55 -0.27
CA PRO A 33 15.66 -7.35 0.29
C PRO A 33 14.20 -7.56 0.74
N TRP A 34 13.95 -8.53 1.63
CA TRP A 34 12.62 -8.88 2.12
C TRP A 34 11.88 -7.71 2.76
N SER A 35 12.60 -6.86 3.50
CA SER A 35 11.99 -5.67 4.12
C SER A 35 11.35 -4.75 3.08
N THR A 36 12.04 -4.48 1.98
CA THR A 36 11.54 -3.61 0.91
C THR A 36 10.37 -4.25 0.17
N VAL A 37 10.43 -5.56 -0.11
CA VAL A 37 9.31 -6.30 -0.71
C VAL A 37 8.09 -6.22 0.19
N CYS A 38 8.20 -6.53 1.49
CA CYS A 38 7.10 -6.47 2.45
C CYS A 38 6.50 -5.06 2.56
N ILE A 39 7.34 -4.03 2.66
CA ILE A 39 6.92 -2.63 2.73
C ILE A 39 6.08 -2.26 1.51
N ASN A 40 6.58 -2.57 0.31
CA ASN A 40 5.87 -2.23 -0.92
C ASN A 40 4.58 -3.04 -1.08
N VAL A 41 4.56 -4.32 -0.74
CA VAL A 41 3.35 -5.16 -0.77
C VAL A 41 2.28 -4.65 0.18
N LEU A 42 2.64 -4.33 1.44
CA LEU A 42 1.71 -3.77 2.42
C LEU A 42 1.15 -2.42 1.97
N GLY A 43 2.01 -1.53 1.48
CA GLY A 43 1.57 -0.22 0.98
C GLY A 43 0.69 -0.33 -0.26
N CYS A 44 0.97 -1.27 -1.16
CA CYS A 44 0.15 -1.57 -2.33
C CYS A 44 -1.23 -2.12 -1.94
N PHE A 45 -1.31 -3.01 -0.95
CA PHE A 45 -2.60 -3.46 -0.43
C PHE A 45 -3.40 -2.31 0.19
N VAL A 46 -2.76 -1.51 1.05
CA VAL A 46 -3.44 -0.39 1.73
C VAL A 46 -3.95 0.64 0.73
N ILE A 47 -3.18 1.00 -0.29
CA ILE A 47 -3.61 1.99 -1.29
C ILE A 47 -4.77 1.48 -2.14
N GLY A 48 -4.77 0.20 -2.53
CA GLY A 48 -5.87 -0.44 -3.26
C GLY A 48 -7.13 -0.52 -2.42
N PHE A 49 -7.01 -0.95 -1.17
CA PHE A 49 -8.13 -1.04 -0.23
C PHE A 49 -8.71 0.34 0.10
N PHE A 50 -7.90 1.25 0.61
CA PHE A 50 -8.35 2.57 1.05
C PHE A 50 -8.88 3.42 -0.12
N GLY A 51 -8.20 3.37 -1.27
CA GLY A 51 -8.61 4.08 -2.47
C GLY A 51 -10.02 3.71 -2.91
N THR A 52 -10.37 2.42 -2.87
CA THR A 52 -11.68 1.91 -3.25
C THR A 52 -12.72 2.13 -2.15
N PHE A 53 -12.38 1.81 -0.91
CA PHE A 53 -13.29 1.88 0.24
C PHE A 53 -13.80 3.31 0.52
N THR A 54 -13.02 4.32 0.17
CA THR A 54 -13.30 5.75 0.41
C THR A 54 -13.68 6.54 -0.84
N LEU A 55 -14.08 5.87 -1.94
CA LEU A 55 -14.62 6.54 -3.11
C LEU A 55 -15.87 7.34 -2.75
N ALA A 56 -16.15 8.42 -3.50
CA ALA A 56 -17.34 9.26 -3.29
C ALA A 56 -18.66 8.46 -3.40
N SER A 57 -18.66 7.41 -4.22
CA SER A 57 -19.75 6.43 -4.34
C SER A 57 -19.64 5.26 -3.36
N GLY A 58 -18.60 5.25 -2.53
CA GLY A 58 -18.35 4.18 -1.57
C GLY A 58 -19.12 4.40 -0.25
N ARG A 59 -19.12 3.39 0.59
CA ARG A 59 -19.83 3.38 1.88
C ARG A 59 -19.34 4.46 2.86
N PHE A 60 -18.06 4.78 2.80
CA PHE A 60 -17.42 5.73 3.73
C PHE A 60 -16.68 6.82 2.94
N PRO A 61 -17.42 7.74 2.30
CA PRO A 61 -16.78 8.86 1.63
C PRO A 61 -16.02 9.69 2.66
N VAL A 62 -14.73 9.92 2.40
CA VAL A 62 -13.89 10.78 3.23
C VAL A 62 -13.50 12.03 2.45
N SER A 63 -13.09 13.07 3.18
CA SER A 63 -12.63 14.32 2.55
C SER A 63 -11.42 14.07 1.64
N GLU A 64 -11.25 14.92 0.62
CA GLU A 64 -10.09 14.88 -0.27
C GLU A 64 -8.77 14.99 0.52
N ASN A 65 -8.72 15.83 1.54
CA ASN A 65 -7.54 15.96 2.40
C ASN A 65 -7.19 14.64 3.10
N MET A 66 -8.17 13.87 3.57
CA MET A 66 -7.94 12.56 4.17
C MET A 66 -7.44 11.55 3.13
N ARG A 67 -7.97 11.58 1.90
CA ARG A 67 -7.46 10.73 0.81
C ARG A 67 -6.00 11.07 0.49
N MET A 68 -5.67 12.37 0.37
CA MET A 68 -4.30 12.82 0.14
C MET A 68 -3.37 12.44 1.29
N PHE A 69 -3.82 12.60 2.54
CA PHE A 69 -3.05 12.19 3.73
C PHE A 69 -2.69 10.72 3.70
N VAL A 70 -3.65 9.83 3.42
CA VAL A 70 -3.40 8.38 3.45
C VAL A 70 -2.67 7.93 2.19
N MET A 71 -3.20 8.25 0.99
CA MET A 71 -2.70 7.65 -0.25
C MET A 71 -1.37 8.26 -0.70
N VAL A 72 -1.27 9.61 -0.70
CA VAL A 72 -0.06 10.30 -1.12
C VAL A 72 0.92 10.45 0.05
N GLY A 73 0.42 10.80 1.22
CA GLY A 73 1.23 10.97 2.43
C GLY A 73 1.71 9.61 2.96
N ILE A 74 0.86 8.87 3.66
CA ILE A 74 1.27 7.64 4.35
C ILE A 74 1.79 6.60 3.37
N CYS A 75 1.00 6.19 2.38
CA CYS A 75 1.43 5.15 1.44
C CYS A 75 2.64 5.58 0.61
N GLY A 76 2.67 6.84 0.11
CA GLY A 76 3.80 7.37 -0.64
C GLY A 76 5.08 7.49 0.20
N GLY A 77 4.98 7.86 1.48
CA GLY A 77 6.11 7.88 2.40
C GLY A 77 6.57 6.48 2.83
N PHE A 78 5.63 5.54 2.98
CA PHE A 78 5.89 4.17 3.41
C PHE A 78 6.53 3.32 2.31
N THR A 79 6.00 3.34 1.07
CA THR A 79 6.54 2.57 -0.07
C THR A 79 7.82 3.20 -0.63
N THR A 80 8.62 2.41 -1.35
CA THR A 80 9.87 2.93 -1.91
C THR A 80 10.32 2.18 -3.17
N PHE A 81 10.26 2.86 -4.29
CA PHE A 81 10.84 2.37 -5.54
C PHE A 81 12.35 2.59 -5.59
N SER A 82 12.86 3.67 -4.99
CA SER A 82 14.29 3.98 -4.98
C SER A 82 15.12 2.95 -4.23
N SER A 83 14.66 2.51 -3.04
CA SER A 83 15.33 1.44 -2.29
C SER A 83 15.31 0.11 -3.05
N PHE A 84 14.17 -0.24 -3.65
CA PHE A 84 14.04 -1.42 -4.52
C PHE A 84 15.06 -1.38 -5.67
N SER A 85 15.16 -0.25 -6.38
CA SER A 85 16.07 -0.08 -7.51
C SER A 85 17.54 -0.18 -7.08
N LEU A 86 17.91 0.49 -5.97
CA LEU A 86 19.27 0.43 -5.43
C LEU A 86 19.64 -0.99 -5.03
N GLN A 87 18.83 -1.67 -4.26
CA GLN A 87 19.08 -3.05 -3.81
C GLN A 87 19.16 -4.04 -4.97
N THR A 88 18.31 -3.87 -6.00
CA THR A 88 18.40 -4.67 -7.24
C THR A 88 19.74 -4.45 -7.94
N PHE A 89 20.17 -3.20 -8.06
CA PHE A 89 21.44 -2.84 -8.67
C PHE A 89 22.63 -3.39 -7.88
N ASP A 90 22.59 -3.34 -6.55
CA ASP A 90 23.62 -3.90 -5.67
C ASP A 90 23.74 -5.43 -5.85
N LEU A 91 22.61 -6.14 -5.99
CA LEU A 91 22.61 -7.57 -6.31
C LEU A 91 23.24 -7.86 -7.68
N VAL A 92 22.99 -7.04 -8.69
CA VAL A 92 23.65 -7.14 -10.01
C VAL A 92 25.15 -6.92 -9.89
N ARG A 93 25.60 -5.88 -9.16
CA ARG A 93 27.00 -5.60 -8.92
C ARG A 93 27.74 -6.71 -8.16
N ALA A 94 27.03 -7.39 -7.26
CA ALA A 94 27.55 -8.55 -6.54
C ALA A 94 27.56 -9.85 -7.38
N GLY A 95 27.15 -9.80 -8.66
CA GLY A 95 27.05 -10.98 -9.54
C GLY A 95 25.87 -11.89 -9.21
N ALA A 96 24.96 -11.48 -8.30
CA ALA A 96 23.81 -12.24 -7.87
C ALA A 96 22.60 -12.03 -8.81
N PHE A 97 22.78 -12.25 -10.10
CA PHE A 97 21.80 -11.96 -11.16
C PHE A 97 20.45 -12.63 -10.93
N TRP A 98 20.45 -13.88 -10.43
CA TRP A 98 19.22 -14.60 -10.11
C TRP A 98 18.41 -13.90 -9.01
N ARG A 99 19.09 -13.46 -7.93
CA ARG A 99 18.45 -12.73 -6.83
C ARG A 99 17.93 -11.37 -7.30
N ALA A 100 18.68 -10.68 -8.17
CA ALA A 100 18.24 -9.42 -8.77
C ALA A 100 16.97 -9.60 -9.61
N SER A 101 16.94 -10.60 -10.49
CA SER A 101 15.77 -10.94 -11.32
C SER A 101 14.57 -11.32 -10.45
N LEU A 102 14.80 -12.16 -9.43
CA LEU A 102 13.76 -12.55 -8.49
C LEU A 102 13.18 -11.35 -7.73
N ASN A 103 14.04 -10.41 -7.28
CA ASN A 103 13.57 -9.18 -6.63
C ASN A 103 12.66 -8.36 -7.54
N VAL A 104 13.01 -8.21 -8.82
CA VAL A 104 12.19 -7.48 -9.79
C VAL A 104 10.84 -8.18 -10.00
N VAL A 105 10.86 -9.48 -10.29
CA VAL A 105 9.64 -10.24 -10.57
C VAL A 105 8.71 -10.28 -9.36
N LEU A 106 9.23 -10.62 -8.18
CA LEU A 106 8.43 -10.70 -6.96
C LEU A 106 7.85 -9.32 -6.60
N SER A 107 8.65 -8.27 -6.62
CA SER A 107 8.18 -6.93 -6.27
C SER A 107 7.07 -6.47 -7.20
N VAL A 108 7.23 -6.60 -8.51
CA VAL A 108 6.23 -6.15 -9.48
C VAL A 108 4.96 -7.01 -9.40
N VAL A 109 5.10 -8.33 -9.46
CA VAL A 109 3.95 -9.24 -9.51
C VAL A 109 3.16 -9.21 -8.20
N ILE A 110 3.84 -9.35 -7.06
CA ILE A 110 3.15 -9.40 -5.76
C ILE A 110 2.53 -8.03 -5.42
N CYS A 111 3.20 -6.92 -5.70
CA CYS A 111 2.62 -5.59 -5.49
C CYS A 111 1.37 -5.36 -6.35
N PHE A 112 1.38 -5.79 -7.62
CA PHE A 112 0.19 -5.70 -8.47
C PHE A 112 -0.98 -6.51 -7.89
N PHE A 113 -0.74 -7.76 -7.50
CA PHE A 113 -1.78 -8.58 -6.86
C PHE A 113 -2.21 -8.02 -5.50
N ALA A 114 -1.31 -7.40 -4.73
CA ALA A 114 -1.67 -6.76 -3.46
C ALA A 114 -2.63 -5.58 -3.66
N VAL A 115 -2.41 -4.72 -4.68
CA VAL A 115 -3.37 -3.66 -5.04
C VAL A 115 -4.72 -4.27 -5.44
N ALA A 116 -4.72 -5.26 -6.32
CA ALA A 116 -5.94 -5.93 -6.80
C ALA A 116 -6.71 -6.58 -5.64
N LEU A 117 -6.01 -7.24 -4.71
CA LEU A 117 -6.60 -7.84 -3.52
C LEU A 117 -7.21 -6.77 -2.60
N GLY A 118 -6.49 -5.67 -2.36
CA GLY A 118 -7.01 -4.55 -1.56
C GLY A 118 -8.30 -3.97 -2.15
N HIS A 119 -8.30 -3.74 -3.46
CA HIS A 119 -9.48 -3.30 -4.20
C HIS A 119 -10.65 -4.29 -4.07
N TYR A 120 -10.41 -5.57 -4.33
CA TYR A 120 -11.41 -6.62 -4.24
C TYR A 120 -12.03 -6.73 -2.84
N VAL A 121 -11.20 -6.69 -1.79
CA VAL A 121 -11.67 -6.74 -0.40
C VAL A 121 -12.56 -5.53 -0.09
N ALA A 122 -12.14 -4.33 -0.51
CA ALA A 122 -12.94 -3.12 -0.31
C ALA A 122 -14.29 -3.19 -1.02
N GLU A 123 -14.33 -3.67 -2.27
CA GLU A 123 -15.59 -3.86 -3.01
C GLU A 123 -16.52 -4.85 -2.33
N ARG A 124 -16.01 -5.99 -1.85
CA ARG A 124 -16.80 -6.96 -1.11
C ARG A 124 -17.42 -6.39 0.17
N MET A 125 -16.64 -5.59 0.90
CA MET A 125 -17.13 -4.93 2.12
C MET A 125 -18.17 -3.84 1.81
N THR A 126 -18.07 -3.19 0.67
CA THR A 126 -19.03 -2.14 0.25
C THR A 126 -20.29 -2.75 -0.33
N GLY A 127 -20.19 -3.75 -1.20
CA GLY A 127 -21.32 -4.39 -1.87
C GLY A 127 -22.26 -5.16 -0.92
N ASN A 128 -21.72 -5.89 0.05
CA ASN A 128 -22.51 -6.65 1.01
C ASN A 128 -23.43 -5.77 1.89
N VAL A 129 -23.05 -4.50 2.07
CA VAL A 129 -23.83 -3.56 2.88
C VAL A 129 -24.92 -2.88 2.08
N ALA A 130 -24.69 -2.59 0.81
CA ALA A 130 -25.74 -2.08 -0.07
C ALA A 130 -26.91 -3.08 -0.13
N ILE A 131 -26.63 -4.38 -0.24
CA ILE A 131 -27.64 -5.43 -0.24
C ILE A 131 -28.39 -5.47 1.09
N ALA A 132 -27.70 -5.38 2.23
CA ALA A 132 -28.33 -5.40 3.55
C ALA A 132 -29.26 -4.20 3.78
N GLN A 133 -28.83 -3.00 3.36
CA GLN A 133 -29.67 -1.79 3.47
C GLN A 133 -30.92 -1.85 2.60
N THR A 134 -30.81 -2.37 1.37
CA THR A 134 -31.97 -2.55 0.49
C THR A 134 -32.98 -3.55 1.09
N GLN A 135 -32.50 -4.62 1.73
CA GLN A 135 -33.38 -5.59 2.40
C GLN A 135 -34.08 -5.01 3.65
N GLU A 136 -33.38 -4.15 4.41
CA GLU A 136 -33.99 -3.46 5.56
C GLU A 136 -35.04 -2.45 5.12
N GLU A 137 -34.84 -1.72 4.04
CA GLU A 137 -35.80 -0.77 3.47
C GLU A 137 -37.03 -1.49 2.93
N GLU A 138 -36.87 -2.65 2.28
CA GLU A 138 -38.00 -3.48 1.79
C GLU A 138 -38.81 -4.10 2.94
N LEU A 139 -38.24 -4.36 4.11
CA LEU A 139 -38.93 -4.94 5.27
C LEU A 139 -39.64 -3.89 6.13
N THR A 140 -39.28 -2.62 6.01
CA THR A 140 -39.81 -1.53 6.84
C THR A 140 -40.79 -0.60 6.10
N GLY A 141 -40.96 -0.76 4.79
CA GLY A 141 -41.91 -0.01 3.93
C GLY A 141 -43.12 -0.83 3.61
#